data_3c865d1706ba6b1c604ebea02879b005
#
_entry.id   3c865d1706ba6b1c604ebea02879b005
#
_cell.length_a   1.000
_cell.length_b   1.000
_cell.length_c   1.000
_cell.angle_alpha   90.00
_cell.angle_beta   90.00
_cell.angle_gamma   90.00
#
_symmetry.space_group_name_H-M   'P 1'
#
loop_
_entity.id
_entity.type
_entity.pdbx_description
1 polymer ?
#
loop_
_entity_poly.entity_id
_entity_poly.type
_entity_poly.pdbx_seq_one_letter_code
_entity_poly.pdbx_strand_id
1 'polypeptide(L)'
;HDVFPRTARQGYTSGAHRRPARMPTSAGYLVSAFIVAIILFAALWWMLVSGGDEAPWIPAGLAASVVLLVALSAREVVMRRAWTRYLLEQGSEAPSRSRHSRDKKQSSSRSHSGSVLSAAWRAIQKQSEEADAVSVPEAHHEVFNLCQEYLTSTDDALRSASLPPEKRIAIKAGQERVRALQRHHMLTWARDSSRAMTREAQQKARMSDKIEAANRALHCLEVAEQHYPNEIELRESALAIHEFIASVKVAHWVELAERSSFKGHYRRAIERYKDALFYLDRDTVKDEIRIPGTERIRHEIESLRSRLREQKREPVDASSGKQNN
;
A
#
# COMPACT_ATOMS: atom_id res chain seq x y z
N HIS A 1 -62.30 60.55 -23.69
CA HIS A 1 -61.25 60.85 -22.70
C HIS A 1 -60.34 59.67 -22.56
N ASP A 2 -59.28 59.62 -23.31
CA ASP A 2 -57.92 59.94 -23.01
C ASP A 2 -57.45 59.16 -21.76
N VAL A 3 -56.48 58.35 -21.84
CA VAL A 3 -55.06 58.63 -21.92
C VAL A 3 -54.25 57.35 -22.14
N PHE A 4 -53.33 57.45 -23.05
CA PHE A 4 -52.26 56.51 -23.46
C PHE A 4 -51.08 56.36 -22.43
N PRO A 5 -50.01 55.70 -22.75
CA PRO A 5 -49.55 54.41 -22.26
C PRO A 5 -48.18 54.51 -21.51
N ARG A 6 -47.73 53.53 -20.87
CA ARG A 6 -46.33 53.46 -20.46
C ARG A 6 -45.65 52.11 -20.81
N THR A 7 -44.75 52.22 -21.68
CA THR A 7 -43.70 51.33 -22.15
C THR A 7 -43.04 50.57 -21.01
N ALA A 8 -43.13 49.23 -21.08
CA ALA A 8 -42.34 48.32 -20.26
C ALA A 8 -40.95 48.14 -20.87
N ARG A 9 -39.94 48.52 -20.14
CA ARG A 9 -38.53 48.17 -20.42
C ARG A 9 -38.32 46.68 -20.34
N GLN A 10 -37.92 46.09 -21.45
CA GLN A 10 -37.35 44.74 -21.50
C GLN A 10 -36.01 44.74 -20.78
N GLY A 11 -35.97 44.04 -19.61
CA GLY A 11 -34.73 43.67 -18.96
C GLY A 11 -34.12 42.47 -19.67
N TYR A 12 -33.05 42.68 -20.41
CA TYR A 12 -32.18 41.62 -20.91
C TYR A 12 -31.47 40.97 -19.71
N THR A 13 -31.95 39.81 -19.25
CA THR A 13 -31.20 38.96 -18.37
C THR A 13 -30.21 38.16 -19.22
N SER A 14 -28.97 38.60 -19.15
CA SER A 14 -27.81 37.90 -19.69
C SER A 14 -27.76 36.45 -19.10
N GLY A 15 -28.11 35.49 -19.92
CA GLY A 15 -27.94 34.07 -19.60
C GLY A 15 -26.46 33.76 -19.47
N ALA A 16 -25.99 33.64 -18.25
CA ALA A 16 -24.67 33.11 -17.99
C ALA A 16 -24.62 31.67 -18.52
N HIS A 17 -24.04 31.49 -19.68
CA HIS A 17 -23.65 30.17 -20.22
C HIS A 17 -22.69 29.53 -19.23
N ARG A 18 -23.20 28.66 -18.35
CA ARG A 18 -22.36 27.73 -17.58
C ARG A 18 -21.68 26.79 -18.58
N ARG A 19 -20.39 27.00 -18.76
CA ARG A 19 -19.55 26.12 -19.56
C ARG A 19 -19.61 24.73 -18.90
N PRO A 20 -19.79 23.64 -19.68
CA PRO A 20 -19.74 22.29 -19.14
C PRO A 20 -18.39 22.06 -18.46
N ALA A 21 -18.40 21.57 -17.24
CA ALA A 21 -17.19 21.25 -16.50
C ALA A 21 -16.40 20.20 -17.31
N ARG A 22 -15.28 20.62 -17.89
CA ARG A 22 -14.36 19.72 -18.58
C ARG A 22 -13.71 18.84 -17.52
N MET A 23 -13.71 17.52 -17.75
CA MET A 23 -12.95 16.57 -16.96
C MET A 23 -11.50 17.06 -16.80
N PRO A 24 -10.97 17.15 -15.58
CA PRO A 24 -9.55 17.34 -15.41
C PRO A 24 -8.83 16.07 -15.88
N THR A 25 -8.26 16.13 -17.08
CA THR A 25 -7.42 15.06 -17.59
C THR A 25 -6.19 14.94 -16.68
N SER A 26 -5.80 13.71 -16.32
CA SER A 26 -4.59 13.44 -15.52
C SER A 26 -3.34 14.10 -16.10
N ALA A 27 -3.30 14.27 -17.42
CA ALA A 27 -2.27 15.02 -18.13
C ALA A 27 -2.26 16.51 -17.78
N GLY A 28 -3.41 17.15 -17.63
CA GLY A 28 -3.49 18.58 -17.29
C GLY A 28 -2.93 18.88 -15.90
N TYR A 29 -3.16 18.03 -14.92
CA TYR A 29 -2.59 18.18 -13.57
C TYR A 29 -1.06 18.02 -13.56
N LEU A 30 -0.54 17.01 -14.26
CA LEU A 30 0.91 16.80 -14.36
C LEU A 30 1.61 17.96 -15.06
N VAL A 31 1.02 18.48 -16.14
CA VAL A 31 1.56 19.65 -16.85
C VAL A 31 1.58 20.90 -15.95
N SER A 32 0.51 21.14 -15.18
CA SER A 32 0.48 22.28 -14.26
C SER A 32 1.48 22.14 -13.11
N ALA A 33 1.64 20.94 -12.53
CA ALA A 33 2.64 20.67 -11.50
C ALA A 33 4.07 20.84 -12.02
N PHE A 34 4.33 20.42 -13.25
CA PHE A 34 5.62 20.57 -13.90
C PHE A 34 5.95 22.05 -14.20
N ILE A 35 5.00 22.83 -14.65
CA ILE A 35 5.15 24.29 -14.86
C ILE A 35 5.48 24.99 -13.54
N VAL A 36 4.77 24.65 -12.45
CA VAL A 36 5.05 25.22 -11.12
C VAL A 36 6.46 24.85 -10.64
N ALA A 37 6.90 23.61 -10.83
CA ALA A 37 8.25 23.17 -10.47
C ALA A 37 9.34 23.92 -11.27
N ILE A 38 9.13 24.15 -12.57
CA ILE A 38 10.06 24.94 -13.42
C ILE A 38 10.13 26.40 -12.96
N ILE A 39 8.99 27.01 -12.66
CA ILE A 39 8.96 28.42 -12.19
C ILE A 39 9.71 28.54 -10.86
N LEU A 40 9.47 27.59 -9.94
CA LEU A 40 10.14 27.56 -8.62
C LEU A 40 11.65 27.33 -8.77
N PHE A 41 12.05 26.41 -9.65
CA PHE A 41 13.46 26.19 -9.98
C PHE A 41 14.13 27.46 -10.52
N ALA A 42 13.51 28.11 -11.49
CA ALA A 42 14.06 29.33 -12.10
C ALA A 42 14.15 30.50 -11.10
N ALA A 43 13.14 30.65 -10.23
CA ALA A 43 13.13 31.69 -9.20
C ALA A 43 14.22 31.46 -8.15
N LEU A 44 14.38 30.23 -7.65
CA LEU A 44 15.43 29.87 -6.70
C LEU A 44 16.81 29.96 -7.33
N TRP A 45 16.98 29.53 -8.56
CA TRP A 45 18.25 29.66 -9.27
C TRP A 45 18.66 31.12 -9.43
N TRP A 46 17.72 31.98 -9.89
CA TRP A 46 17.97 33.41 -10.00
C TRP A 46 18.36 34.04 -8.67
N MET A 47 17.67 33.67 -7.59
CA MET A 47 17.98 34.19 -6.24
C MET A 47 19.33 33.75 -5.75
N LEU A 48 19.73 32.49 -5.97
CA LEU A 48 21.04 31.94 -5.54
C LEU A 48 22.21 32.49 -6.39
N VAL A 49 21.99 32.64 -7.70
CA VAL A 49 22.98 33.29 -8.60
C VAL A 49 23.24 34.74 -8.18
N SER A 50 22.21 35.50 -7.81
CA SER A 50 22.36 36.86 -7.31
C SER A 50 22.99 36.92 -5.89
N GLY A 51 22.93 35.81 -5.14
CA GLY A 51 23.60 35.68 -3.82
C GLY A 51 25.06 35.26 -3.90
N GLY A 52 25.64 34.94 -5.07
CA GLY A 52 27.06 34.63 -5.27
C GLY A 52 27.44 33.19 -4.94
N ASP A 53 26.49 32.25 -4.88
CA ASP A 53 26.80 30.83 -4.65
C ASP A 53 27.46 30.17 -5.86
N GLU A 54 28.53 29.37 -5.61
CA GLU A 54 29.29 28.69 -6.67
C GLU A 54 28.56 27.56 -7.39
N ALA A 55 27.50 26.97 -6.77
CA ALA A 55 26.74 25.87 -7.35
C ALA A 55 25.21 25.99 -7.12
N PRO A 56 24.56 27.03 -7.63
CA PRO A 56 23.17 27.36 -7.34
C PRO A 56 22.16 26.31 -7.87
N TRP A 57 22.58 25.45 -8.81
CA TRP A 57 21.73 24.44 -9.41
C TRP A 57 21.38 23.25 -8.49
N ILE A 58 22.24 22.94 -7.50
CA ILE A 58 22.07 21.82 -6.57
C ILE A 58 20.87 22.08 -5.63
N PRO A 59 20.81 23.15 -4.82
CA PRO A 59 19.67 23.40 -3.94
C PRO A 59 18.37 23.73 -4.70
N ALA A 60 18.46 24.42 -5.84
CA ALA A 60 17.29 24.68 -6.68
C ALA A 60 16.69 23.39 -7.27
N GLY A 61 17.52 22.46 -7.73
CA GLY A 61 17.10 21.15 -8.24
C GLY A 61 16.49 20.26 -7.16
N LEU A 62 17.06 20.27 -5.96
CA LEU A 62 16.50 19.54 -4.81
C LEU A 62 15.11 20.04 -4.42
N ALA A 63 14.92 21.34 -4.32
CA ALA A 63 13.62 21.94 -4.00
C ALA A 63 12.55 21.62 -5.06
N ALA A 64 12.90 21.72 -6.35
CA ALA A 64 12.00 21.39 -7.45
C ALA A 64 11.61 19.90 -7.46
N SER A 65 12.57 18.98 -7.15
CA SER A 65 12.31 17.55 -7.09
C SER A 65 11.37 17.17 -5.93
N VAL A 66 11.51 17.80 -4.77
CA VAL A 66 10.61 17.61 -3.62
C VAL A 66 9.18 18.05 -3.98
N VAL A 67 9.01 19.21 -4.65
CA VAL A 67 7.68 19.66 -5.10
C VAL A 67 7.06 18.67 -6.09
N LEU A 68 7.84 18.14 -7.02
CA LEU A 68 7.36 17.12 -7.96
C LEU A 68 6.94 15.83 -7.26
N LEU A 69 7.73 15.35 -6.29
CA LEU A 69 7.39 14.15 -5.50
C LEU A 69 6.10 14.36 -4.70
N VAL A 70 5.94 15.51 -4.06
CA VAL A 70 4.70 15.85 -3.33
C VAL A 70 3.51 15.96 -4.30
N ALA A 71 3.69 16.54 -5.49
CA ALA A 71 2.64 16.62 -6.50
C ALA A 71 2.25 15.24 -7.05
N LEU A 72 3.20 14.32 -7.23
CA LEU A 72 2.94 12.95 -7.66
C LEU A 72 2.19 12.15 -6.58
N SER A 73 2.57 12.29 -5.32
CA SER A 73 1.86 11.63 -4.21
C SER A 73 0.46 12.19 -3.97
N ALA A 74 0.30 13.52 -4.08
CA ALA A 74 -0.99 14.19 -3.98
C ALA A 74 -1.92 13.89 -5.17
N ARG A 75 -1.37 13.57 -6.35
CA ARG A 75 -2.14 13.24 -7.56
C ARG A 75 -3.19 12.16 -7.30
N GLU A 76 -2.82 11.12 -6.60
CA GLU A 76 -3.72 10.00 -6.33
C GLU A 76 -4.92 10.42 -5.47
N VAL A 77 -4.66 11.22 -4.43
CA VAL A 77 -5.69 11.75 -3.54
C VAL A 77 -6.61 12.75 -4.27
N VAL A 78 -6.03 13.63 -5.09
CA VAL A 78 -6.79 14.64 -5.85
C VAL A 78 -7.64 13.99 -6.95
N MET A 79 -7.10 13.00 -7.66
CA MET A 79 -7.85 12.27 -8.69
C MET A 79 -9.01 11.46 -8.08
N ARG A 80 -8.81 10.81 -6.95
CA ARG A 80 -9.89 10.10 -6.22
C ARG A 80 -11.01 11.07 -5.82
N ARG A 81 -10.69 12.25 -5.26
CA ARG A 81 -11.69 13.28 -4.90
C ARG A 81 -12.39 13.89 -6.12
N ALA A 82 -11.69 14.06 -7.23
CA ALA A 82 -12.29 14.56 -8.47
C ALA A 82 -13.24 13.54 -9.10
N TRP A 83 -12.92 12.25 -9.03
CA TRP A 83 -13.75 11.15 -9.54
C TRP A 83 -15.05 11.00 -8.75
N THR A 84 -14.99 11.06 -7.43
CA THR A 84 -16.19 11.04 -6.57
C THR A 84 -17.11 12.24 -6.83
N ARG A 85 -16.55 13.42 -7.03
CA ARG A 85 -17.35 14.61 -7.42
C ARG A 85 -17.96 14.46 -8.80
N TYR A 86 -17.22 13.98 -9.79
CA TYR A 86 -17.72 13.74 -11.14
C TYR A 86 -18.86 12.71 -11.18
N LEU A 87 -18.75 11.62 -10.45
CA LEU A 87 -19.81 10.62 -10.30
C LEU A 87 -21.06 11.20 -9.61
N LEU A 88 -20.88 12.11 -8.66
CA LEU A 88 -21.97 12.83 -8.00
C LEU A 88 -22.66 13.84 -8.93
N GLU A 89 -21.92 14.53 -9.80
CA GLU A 89 -22.44 15.47 -10.77
C GLU A 89 -23.14 14.77 -11.96
N GLN A 90 -22.59 13.67 -12.45
CA GLN A 90 -23.17 12.89 -13.55
C GLN A 90 -24.48 12.18 -13.13
N GLY A 91 -24.64 11.85 -11.86
CA GLY A 91 -25.90 11.35 -11.30
C GLY A 91 -27.01 12.41 -11.25
N SER A 92 -26.69 13.70 -11.41
CA SER A 92 -27.65 14.82 -11.36
C SER A 92 -28.14 15.28 -12.74
N GLU A 93 -27.54 14.84 -13.84
CA GLU A 93 -27.87 15.25 -15.22
C GLU A 93 -28.71 14.23 -16.02
N ALA A 94 -29.71 13.58 -15.40
CA ALA A 94 -30.74 12.93 -16.18
C ALA A 94 -31.75 14.00 -16.69
N PRO A 95 -31.99 14.12 -18.02
CA PRO A 95 -32.86 15.15 -18.56
C PRO A 95 -34.31 14.88 -18.23
N SER A 96 -34.83 15.52 -17.19
CA SER A 96 -36.27 15.54 -16.91
C SER A 96 -37.00 16.59 -17.79
N ARG A 97 -37.44 16.17 -18.98
CA ARG A 97 -38.54 16.84 -19.64
C ARG A 97 -39.84 16.41 -18.95
N SER A 98 -40.31 17.23 -18.05
CA SER A 98 -41.75 17.25 -17.70
C SER A 98 -42.08 18.57 -17.00
N ARG A 99 -42.89 19.37 -17.71
CA ARG A 99 -43.57 20.55 -17.16
C ARG A 99 -44.64 20.10 -16.18
N HIS A 100 -44.87 20.91 -15.15
CA HIS A 100 -45.95 20.97 -14.15
C HIS A 100 -45.61 20.34 -12.79
N SER A 101 -45.28 21.20 -11.85
CA SER A 101 -46.01 21.38 -10.59
C SER A 101 -45.17 22.18 -9.58
N ARG A 102 -45.71 23.29 -9.16
CA ARG A 102 -45.08 24.31 -8.28
C ARG A 102 -45.07 23.97 -6.80
N ASP A 103 -45.39 22.73 -6.41
CA ASP A 103 -45.63 22.34 -5.02
C ASP A 103 -44.76 21.17 -4.45
N LYS A 104 -43.53 20.98 -5.00
CA LYS A 104 -42.66 19.86 -4.49
C LYS A 104 -41.23 20.26 -4.23
N LYS A 105 -40.98 21.47 -3.66
CA LYS A 105 -39.60 21.90 -3.37
C LYS A 105 -38.95 21.19 -2.16
N GLN A 106 -39.72 20.40 -1.40
CA GLN A 106 -39.23 19.70 -0.21
C GLN A 106 -39.05 18.17 -0.37
N SER A 107 -39.55 17.58 -1.47
CA SER A 107 -39.39 16.14 -1.73
C SER A 107 -38.23 15.78 -2.67
N SER A 108 -37.65 16.74 -3.38
CA SER A 108 -36.61 16.47 -4.38
C SER A 108 -35.23 16.17 -3.78
N SER A 109 -34.90 16.70 -2.59
CA SER A 109 -33.64 16.36 -1.90
C SER A 109 -33.66 14.93 -1.33
N ARG A 110 -34.83 14.39 -1.04
CA ARG A 110 -34.99 13.04 -0.47
C ARG A 110 -34.88 11.90 -1.51
N SER A 111 -35.20 12.16 -2.78
CA SER A 111 -35.06 11.17 -3.86
C SER A 111 -33.64 11.07 -4.38
N HIS A 112 -32.84 12.13 -4.29
CA HIS A 112 -31.45 12.18 -4.77
C HIS A 112 -30.50 11.26 -3.97
N SER A 113 -30.65 11.20 -2.65
CA SER A 113 -29.79 10.33 -1.81
C SER A 113 -29.91 8.84 -2.16
N GLY A 114 -31.12 8.36 -2.44
CA GLY A 114 -31.34 6.94 -2.80
C GLY A 114 -30.76 6.58 -4.17
N SER A 115 -30.80 7.50 -5.13
CA SER A 115 -30.25 7.29 -6.48
C SER A 115 -28.69 7.30 -6.46
N VAL A 116 -28.09 8.15 -5.64
CA VAL A 116 -26.63 8.22 -5.47
C VAL A 116 -26.09 6.92 -4.84
N LEU A 117 -26.72 6.43 -3.78
CA LEU A 117 -26.30 5.18 -3.13
C LEU A 117 -26.43 3.96 -4.05
N SER A 118 -27.50 3.91 -4.86
CA SER A 118 -27.68 2.84 -5.83
C SER A 118 -26.71 2.92 -7.00
N ALA A 119 -26.29 4.10 -7.40
CA ALA A 119 -25.26 4.31 -8.41
C ALA A 119 -23.87 3.90 -7.88
N ALA A 120 -23.54 4.31 -6.64
CA ALA A 120 -22.31 3.92 -5.97
C ALA A 120 -22.20 2.41 -5.79
N TRP A 121 -23.29 1.74 -5.39
CA TRP A 121 -23.32 0.28 -5.30
C TRP A 121 -23.04 -0.39 -6.65
N ARG A 122 -23.67 0.06 -7.73
CA ARG A 122 -23.43 -0.48 -9.08
C ARG A 122 -21.99 -0.26 -9.55
N ALA A 123 -21.40 0.88 -9.20
CA ALA A 123 -19.99 1.15 -9.50
C ALA A 123 -19.06 0.20 -8.75
N ILE A 124 -19.30 -0.05 -7.45
CA ILE A 124 -18.54 -1.01 -6.66
C ILE A 124 -18.65 -2.41 -7.25
N GLN A 125 -19.86 -2.85 -7.61
CA GLN A 125 -20.09 -4.16 -8.18
C GLN A 125 -19.35 -4.34 -9.51
N LYS A 126 -19.42 -3.36 -10.40
CA LYS A 126 -18.70 -3.39 -11.66
C LYS A 126 -17.18 -3.45 -11.45
N GLN A 127 -16.67 -2.63 -10.56
CA GLN A 127 -15.23 -2.61 -10.24
C GLN A 127 -14.77 -3.92 -9.57
N SER A 128 -15.64 -4.55 -8.76
CA SER A 128 -15.41 -5.87 -8.17
C SER A 128 -15.28 -6.95 -9.25
N GLU A 129 -16.20 -6.98 -10.21
CA GLU A 129 -16.17 -7.92 -11.33
C GLU A 129 -14.92 -7.71 -12.21
N GLU A 130 -14.53 -6.46 -12.45
CA GLU A 130 -13.31 -6.11 -13.18
C GLU A 130 -12.04 -6.54 -12.41
N ALA A 131 -11.99 -6.33 -11.10
CA ALA A 131 -10.86 -6.74 -10.27
C ALA A 131 -10.68 -8.27 -10.24
N ASP A 132 -11.78 -9.01 -10.10
CA ASP A 132 -11.76 -10.48 -10.12
C ASP A 132 -11.33 -11.03 -11.49
N ALA A 133 -11.68 -10.34 -12.59
CA ALA A 133 -11.31 -10.75 -13.93
C ALA A 133 -9.82 -10.50 -14.26
N VAL A 134 -9.24 -9.40 -13.75
CA VAL A 134 -7.86 -8.99 -14.06
C VAL A 134 -6.84 -9.65 -13.14
N SER A 135 -7.22 -10.09 -11.95
CA SER A 135 -6.38 -10.74 -10.93
C SER A 135 -5.12 -9.95 -10.58
N VAL A 136 -5.18 -8.62 -10.61
CA VAL A 136 -4.12 -7.72 -10.17
C VAL A 136 -4.39 -7.31 -8.73
N PRO A 137 -3.45 -7.52 -7.79
CA PRO A 137 -3.68 -7.24 -6.37
C PRO A 137 -4.14 -5.80 -6.10
N GLU A 138 -3.58 -4.83 -6.79
CA GLU A 138 -3.88 -3.41 -6.63
C GLU A 138 -5.36 -3.10 -6.95
N ALA A 139 -5.96 -3.80 -7.91
CA ALA A 139 -7.37 -3.65 -8.25
C ALA A 139 -8.28 -4.06 -7.08
N HIS A 140 -7.96 -5.14 -6.38
CA HIS A 140 -8.69 -5.56 -5.18
C HIS A 140 -8.58 -4.53 -4.04
N HIS A 141 -7.41 -3.91 -3.87
CA HIS A 141 -7.22 -2.86 -2.87
C HIS A 141 -8.03 -1.59 -3.20
N GLU A 142 -8.17 -1.25 -4.48
CA GLU A 142 -9.02 -0.15 -4.92
C GLU A 142 -10.50 -0.41 -4.60
N VAL A 143 -11.00 -1.62 -4.87
CA VAL A 143 -12.38 -2.01 -4.51
C VAL A 143 -12.60 -1.96 -3.01
N PHE A 144 -11.64 -2.42 -2.21
CA PHE A 144 -11.68 -2.30 -0.75
C PHE A 144 -11.86 -0.83 -0.31
N ASN A 145 -11.09 0.10 -0.88
CA ASN A 145 -11.20 1.52 -0.56
C ASN A 145 -12.57 2.11 -0.97
N LEU A 146 -13.10 1.73 -2.15
CA LEU A 146 -14.44 2.14 -2.57
C LEU A 146 -15.54 1.64 -1.63
N CYS A 147 -15.42 0.39 -1.16
CA CYS A 147 -16.31 -0.17 -0.15
C CYS A 147 -16.25 0.64 1.15
N GLN A 148 -15.07 1.04 1.59
CA GLN A 148 -14.87 1.83 2.79
C GLN A 148 -15.50 3.23 2.68
N GLU A 149 -15.33 3.89 1.54
CA GLU A 149 -15.97 5.19 1.26
C GLU A 149 -17.50 5.06 1.28
N TYR A 150 -18.04 4.01 0.68
CA TYR A 150 -19.47 3.75 0.70
C TYR A 150 -20.00 3.53 2.14
N LEU A 151 -19.32 2.71 2.93
CA LEU A 151 -19.70 2.45 4.32
C LEU A 151 -19.67 3.72 5.16
N THR A 152 -18.63 4.54 5.02
CA THR A 152 -18.50 5.82 5.74
C THR A 152 -19.63 6.78 5.35
N SER A 153 -19.91 6.93 4.05
CA SER A 153 -20.98 7.82 3.57
C SER A 153 -22.38 7.36 4.00
N THR A 154 -22.61 6.05 4.05
CA THR A 154 -23.88 5.48 4.51
C THR A 154 -24.04 5.55 6.03
N ASP A 155 -22.96 5.43 6.80
CA ASP A 155 -22.98 5.63 8.25
C ASP A 155 -23.34 7.08 8.61
N ASP A 156 -22.78 8.06 7.90
CA ASP A 156 -23.13 9.48 8.08
C ASP A 156 -24.61 9.73 7.72
N ALA A 157 -25.10 9.09 6.65
CA ALA A 157 -26.52 9.15 6.29
C ALA A 157 -27.43 8.53 7.38
N LEU A 158 -27.03 7.41 8.00
CA LEU A 158 -27.78 6.76 9.07
C LEU A 158 -27.82 7.59 10.38
N ARG A 159 -26.79 8.39 10.65
CA ARG A 159 -26.74 9.31 11.81
C ARG A 159 -27.70 10.49 11.66
N SER A 160 -28.10 10.82 10.43
CA SER A 160 -29.05 11.91 10.21
C SER A 160 -30.44 11.51 10.72
N ALA A 161 -31.03 12.35 11.60
CA ALA A 161 -32.32 12.06 12.26
C ALA A 161 -33.53 12.03 11.32
N SER A 162 -33.38 12.48 10.06
CA SER A 162 -34.48 12.69 9.10
C SER A 162 -34.82 11.48 8.20
N LEU A 163 -34.15 10.33 8.37
CA LEU A 163 -34.34 9.15 7.51
C LEU A 163 -35.56 8.31 7.94
N PRO A 164 -36.47 7.95 7.01
CA PRO A 164 -37.56 7.02 7.26
C PRO A 164 -37.05 5.62 7.66
N PRO A 165 -37.76 4.87 8.50
CA PRO A 165 -37.32 3.55 8.98
C PRO A 165 -37.08 2.54 7.84
N GLU A 166 -37.90 2.55 6.81
CA GLU A 166 -37.75 1.67 5.63
C GLU A 166 -36.42 1.90 4.91
N LYS A 167 -36.03 3.17 4.73
CA LYS A 167 -34.74 3.51 4.11
C LYS A 167 -33.55 3.10 4.99
N ARG A 168 -33.67 3.20 6.32
CA ARG A 168 -32.65 2.71 7.25
C ARG A 168 -32.41 1.22 7.12
N ILE A 169 -33.46 0.43 6.99
CA ILE A 169 -33.36 -1.03 6.78
C ILE A 169 -32.68 -1.33 5.44
N ALA A 170 -33.06 -0.65 4.37
CA ALA A 170 -32.46 -0.83 3.06
C ALA A 170 -30.96 -0.47 3.04
N ILE A 171 -30.57 0.63 3.70
CA ILE A 171 -29.16 1.04 3.82
C ILE A 171 -28.36 0.00 4.61
N LYS A 172 -28.87 -0.49 5.75
CA LYS A 172 -28.21 -1.52 6.55
C LYS A 172 -28.01 -2.81 5.76
N ALA A 173 -29.03 -3.26 5.03
CA ALA A 173 -28.93 -4.43 4.15
C ALA A 173 -27.89 -4.24 3.03
N GLY A 174 -27.77 -3.01 2.50
CA GLY A 174 -26.73 -2.64 1.55
C GLY A 174 -25.32 -2.68 2.19
N GLN A 175 -25.17 -2.15 3.40
CA GLN A 175 -23.90 -2.17 4.13
C GLN A 175 -23.39 -3.59 4.38
N GLU A 176 -24.26 -4.54 4.74
CA GLU A 176 -23.86 -5.94 4.95
C GLU A 176 -23.26 -6.57 3.68
N ARG A 177 -23.89 -6.31 2.53
CA ARG A 177 -23.35 -6.77 1.23
C ARG A 177 -22.00 -6.14 0.91
N VAL A 178 -21.86 -4.83 1.16
CA VAL A 178 -20.60 -4.12 0.92
C VAL A 178 -19.51 -4.59 1.88
N ARG A 179 -19.82 -4.87 3.15
CA ARG A 179 -18.86 -5.45 4.11
C ARG A 179 -18.36 -6.81 3.67
N ALA A 180 -19.24 -7.65 3.12
CA ALA A 180 -18.84 -8.96 2.59
C ALA A 180 -17.87 -8.82 1.40
N LEU A 181 -18.15 -7.90 0.45
CA LEU A 181 -17.24 -7.57 -0.66
C LEU A 181 -15.93 -6.98 -0.16
N GLN A 182 -15.99 -6.03 0.76
CA GLN A 182 -14.82 -5.39 1.37
C GLN A 182 -13.87 -6.43 1.96
N ARG A 183 -14.42 -7.39 2.75
CA ARG A 183 -13.63 -8.49 3.32
C ARG A 183 -13.01 -9.35 2.23
N HIS A 184 -13.79 -9.77 1.23
CA HIS A 184 -13.30 -10.58 0.10
C HIS A 184 -12.10 -9.93 -0.58
N HIS A 185 -12.24 -8.67 -0.98
CA HIS A 185 -11.18 -7.97 -1.71
C HIS A 185 -9.94 -7.68 -0.86
N MET A 186 -10.10 -7.38 0.44
CA MET A 186 -8.96 -7.21 1.34
C MET A 186 -8.17 -8.49 1.51
N LEU A 187 -8.85 -9.62 1.73
CA LEU A 187 -8.18 -10.91 1.89
C LEU A 187 -7.50 -11.36 0.58
N THR A 188 -8.15 -11.15 -0.56
CA THR A 188 -7.56 -11.46 -1.87
C THR A 188 -6.33 -10.60 -2.15
N TRP A 189 -6.41 -9.30 -1.91
CA TRP A 189 -5.26 -8.40 -2.03
C TRP A 189 -4.09 -8.83 -1.15
N ALA A 190 -4.34 -9.09 0.13
CA ALA A 190 -3.29 -9.49 1.07
C ALA A 190 -2.63 -10.80 0.67
N ARG A 191 -3.42 -11.79 0.25
CA ARG A 191 -2.95 -13.09 -0.23
C ARG A 191 -2.08 -12.95 -1.47
N ASP A 192 -2.56 -12.26 -2.49
CA ASP A 192 -1.89 -12.20 -3.77
C ASP A 192 -0.66 -11.30 -3.73
N SER A 193 -0.73 -10.16 -3.03
CA SER A 193 0.42 -9.27 -2.79
C SER A 193 1.51 -9.97 -1.98
N SER A 194 1.15 -10.63 -0.87
CA SER A 194 2.15 -11.34 -0.05
C SER A 194 2.80 -12.50 -0.81
N ARG A 195 2.04 -13.25 -1.61
CA ARG A 195 2.59 -14.32 -2.48
C ARG A 195 3.53 -13.77 -3.54
N ALA A 196 3.17 -12.66 -4.21
CA ALA A 196 4.01 -12.04 -5.22
C ALA A 196 5.35 -11.57 -4.62
N MET A 197 5.32 -10.88 -3.48
CA MET A 197 6.51 -10.39 -2.78
C MET A 197 7.35 -11.53 -2.20
N THR A 198 6.73 -12.63 -1.74
CA THR A 198 7.45 -13.81 -1.27
C THR A 198 8.18 -14.50 -2.42
N ARG A 199 7.57 -14.62 -3.59
CA ARG A 199 8.27 -15.14 -4.80
C ARG A 199 9.42 -14.22 -5.21
N GLU A 200 9.22 -12.90 -5.16
CA GLU A 200 10.30 -11.94 -5.37
C GLU A 200 11.45 -12.16 -4.39
N ALA A 201 11.15 -12.33 -3.09
CA ALA A 201 12.14 -12.61 -2.06
C ALA A 201 12.96 -13.88 -2.34
N GLN A 202 12.31 -14.94 -2.82
CA GLN A 202 12.99 -16.20 -3.18
C GLN A 202 13.98 -16.03 -4.35
N GLN A 203 13.68 -15.12 -5.29
CA GLN A 203 14.51 -14.88 -6.48
C GLN A 203 15.71 -13.94 -6.21
N LYS A 204 15.70 -13.16 -5.14
CA LYS A 204 16.81 -12.26 -4.81
C LYS A 204 18.08 -13.06 -4.46
N ALA A 205 19.24 -12.55 -4.88
CA ALA A 205 20.53 -13.18 -4.58
C ALA A 205 21.04 -12.83 -3.16
N ARG A 206 20.87 -11.58 -2.74
CA ARG A 206 21.39 -11.09 -1.46
C ARG A 206 20.42 -11.35 -0.32
N MET A 207 20.95 -11.74 0.86
CA MET A 207 20.15 -11.96 2.06
C MET A 207 19.33 -10.72 2.46
N SER A 208 19.93 -9.52 2.43
CA SER A 208 19.25 -8.26 2.73
C SER A 208 18.00 -8.05 1.89
N ASP A 209 18.13 -8.26 0.58
CA ASP A 209 17.06 -8.04 -0.39
C ASP A 209 15.95 -9.08 -0.24
N LYS A 210 16.32 -10.33 0.11
CA LYS A 210 15.35 -11.39 0.46
C LYS A 210 14.50 -11.00 1.66
N ILE A 211 15.17 -10.54 2.73
CA ILE A 211 14.51 -10.14 3.98
C ILE A 211 13.63 -8.91 3.75
N GLU A 212 14.11 -7.91 2.99
CA GLU A 212 13.34 -6.72 2.68
C GLU A 212 12.06 -7.05 1.91
N ALA A 213 12.14 -7.87 0.87
CA ALA A 213 10.97 -8.31 0.11
C ALA A 213 10.01 -9.13 0.98
N ALA A 214 10.51 -10.01 1.85
CA ALA A 214 9.69 -10.76 2.80
C ALA A 214 9.02 -9.85 3.84
N ASN A 215 9.69 -8.82 4.34
CA ASN A 215 9.09 -7.84 5.25
C ASN A 215 7.99 -7.02 4.57
N ARG A 216 8.12 -6.70 3.28
CA ARG A 216 7.04 -6.08 2.51
C ARG A 216 5.82 -7.00 2.40
N ALA A 217 6.03 -8.30 2.21
CA ALA A 217 4.95 -9.29 2.22
C ALA A 217 4.25 -9.36 3.59
N LEU A 218 5.01 -9.34 4.69
CA LEU A 218 4.45 -9.27 6.04
C LEU A 218 3.61 -8.02 6.26
N HIS A 219 4.08 -6.88 5.80
CA HIS A 219 3.34 -5.63 5.94
C HIS A 219 1.96 -5.67 5.27
N CYS A 220 1.82 -6.31 4.10
CA CYS A 220 0.51 -6.48 3.46
C CYS A 220 -0.43 -7.33 4.32
N LEU A 221 0.09 -8.39 4.97
CA LEU A 221 -0.70 -9.24 5.87
C LEU A 221 -1.09 -8.50 7.16
N GLU A 222 -0.18 -7.74 7.75
CA GLU A 222 -0.43 -6.91 8.94
C GLU A 222 -1.53 -5.86 8.70
N VAL A 223 -1.50 -5.20 7.54
CA VAL A 223 -2.56 -4.25 7.15
C VAL A 223 -3.92 -4.95 7.06
N ALA A 224 -3.98 -6.15 6.48
CA ALA A 224 -5.21 -6.92 6.41
C ALA A 224 -5.67 -7.42 7.78
N GLU A 225 -4.75 -7.86 8.64
CA GLU A 225 -5.03 -8.32 10.01
C GLU A 225 -5.58 -7.20 10.90
N GLN A 226 -5.14 -5.96 10.73
CA GLN A 226 -5.71 -4.80 11.43
C GLN A 226 -7.20 -4.62 11.14
N HIS A 227 -7.66 -4.94 9.92
CA HIS A 227 -9.06 -4.90 9.56
C HIS A 227 -9.82 -6.17 9.94
N TYR A 228 -9.17 -7.33 9.86
CA TYR A 228 -9.76 -8.65 10.07
C TYR A 228 -8.89 -9.52 11.00
N PRO A 229 -8.83 -9.23 12.31
CA PRO A 229 -7.89 -9.87 13.25
C PRO A 229 -8.20 -11.36 13.52
N ASN A 230 -9.40 -11.82 13.17
CA ASN A 230 -9.82 -13.20 13.42
C ASN A 230 -9.58 -14.15 12.24
N GLU A 231 -8.95 -13.67 11.16
CA GLU A 231 -8.66 -14.50 9.98
C GLU A 231 -7.45 -15.39 10.23
N ILE A 232 -7.69 -16.68 10.34
CA ILE A 232 -6.63 -17.70 10.60
C ILE A 232 -5.66 -17.73 9.42
N GLU A 233 -6.14 -17.63 8.18
CA GLU A 233 -5.33 -17.67 6.96
C GLU A 233 -4.25 -16.56 6.92
N LEU A 234 -4.55 -15.35 7.42
CA LEU A 234 -3.59 -14.25 7.49
C LEU A 234 -2.45 -14.58 8.47
N ARG A 235 -2.79 -15.08 9.64
CA ARG A 235 -1.81 -15.48 10.68
C ARG A 235 -0.93 -16.62 10.22
N GLU A 236 -1.50 -17.66 9.62
CA GLU A 236 -0.73 -18.78 9.07
C GLU A 236 0.23 -18.32 7.98
N SER A 237 -0.23 -17.42 7.09
CA SER A 237 0.62 -16.84 6.05
C SER A 237 1.75 -15.98 6.64
N ALA A 238 1.48 -15.19 7.67
CA ALA A 238 2.50 -14.40 8.36
C ALA A 238 3.53 -15.29 9.05
N LEU A 239 3.11 -16.35 9.73
CA LEU A 239 4.01 -17.33 10.34
C LEU A 239 4.91 -17.99 9.29
N ALA A 240 4.37 -18.40 8.14
CA ALA A 240 5.17 -18.98 7.05
C ALA A 240 6.24 -18.01 6.51
N ILE A 241 5.94 -16.72 6.43
CA ILE A 241 6.92 -15.72 6.00
C ILE A 241 7.98 -15.49 7.10
N HIS A 242 7.60 -15.46 8.36
CA HIS A 242 8.57 -15.39 9.48
C HIS A 242 9.52 -16.58 9.47
N GLU A 243 9.00 -17.79 9.25
CA GLU A 243 9.79 -19.01 9.09
C GLU A 243 10.76 -18.91 7.90
N PHE A 244 10.30 -18.38 6.77
CA PHE A 244 11.14 -18.09 5.61
C PHE A 244 12.28 -17.11 5.95
N ILE A 245 12.00 -16.00 6.63
CA ILE A 245 13.02 -15.03 7.05
C ILE A 245 14.05 -15.69 7.98
N ALA A 246 13.60 -16.50 8.93
CA ALA A 246 14.48 -17.24 9.84
C ALA A 246 15.38 -18.20 9.05
N SER A 247 14.82 -18.97 8.12
CA SER A 247 15.57 -19.91 7.28
C SER A 247 16.65 -19.21 6.44
N VAL A 248 16.33 -18.04 5.86
CA VAL A 248 17.30 -17.21 5.10
C VAL A 248 18.46 -16.75 5.98
N LYS A 249 18.18 -16.33 7.21
CA LYS A 249 19.22 -15.94 8.19
C LYS A 249 20.08 -17.12 8.60
N VAL A 250 19.48 -18.25 8.92
CA VAL A 250 20.19 -19.48 9.28
C VAL A 250 21.10 -19.92 8.15
N ALA A 251 20.59 -20.01 6.92
CA ALA A 251 21.38 -20.41 5.75
C ALA A 251 22.58 -19.50 5.53
N HIS A 252 22.41 -18.18 5.69
CA HIS A 252 23.51 -17.23 5.58
C HIS A 252 24.62 -17.47 6.61
N TRP A 253 24.28 -17.67 7.88
CA TRP A 253 25.26 -17.89 8.93
C TRP A 253 25.95 -19.26 8.78
N VAL A 254 25.23 -20.30 8.35
CA VAL A 254 25.80 -21.61 8.02
C VAL A 254 26.81 -21.47 6.88
N GLU A 255 26.46 -20.79 5.77
CA GLU A 255 27.37 -20.57 4.65
C GLU A 255 28.65 -19.82 5.08
N LEU A 256 28.52 -18.80 5.92
CA LEU A 256 29.67 -18.08 6.47
C LEU A 256 30.52 -18.95 7.40
N ALA A 257 29.91 -19.87 8.17
CA ALA A 257 30.58 -20.81 9.01
C ALA A 257 31.38 -21.83 8.17
N GLU A 258 30.77 -22.44 7.16
CA GLU A 258 31.40 -23.36 6.22
C GLU A 258 32.60 -22.75 5.51
N ARG A 259 32.45 -21.50 5.00
CA ARG A 259 33.56 -20.75 4.37
C ARG A 259 34.71 -20.51 5.36
N SER A 260 34.41 -20.29 6.64
CA SER A 260 35.45 -20.09 7.66
C SER A 260 36.14 -21.41 8.04
N SER A 261 35.39 -22.49 8.12
CA SER A 261 35.89 -23.84 8.34
C SER A 261 36.84 -24.26 7.22
N PHE A 262 36.44 -24.04 5.97
CA PHE A 262 37.26 -24.33 4.78
C PHE A 262 38.62 -23.59 4.80
N LYS A 263 38.63 -22.35 5.32
CA LYS A 263 39.86 -21.56 5.47
C LYS A 263 40.68 -21.92 6.71
N GLY A 264 40.33 -22.97 7.47
CA GLY A 264 40.98 -23.36 8.70
C GLY A 264 40.72 -22.46 9.91
N HIS A 265 39.80 -21.47 9.78
CA HIS A 265 39.46 -20.55 10.86
C HIS A 265 38.37 -21.14 11.77
N TYR A 266 38.66 -22.27 12.43
CA TYR A 266 37.69 -23.06 13.17
C TYR A 266 36.99 -22.30 14.30
N ARG A 267 37.70 -21.46 15.07
CA ARG A 267 37.08 -20.60 16.11
C ARG A 267 35.99 -19.73 15.52
N ARG A 268 36.29 -19.07 14.39
CA ARG A 268 35.36 -18.16 13.71
C ARG A 268 34.16 -18.92 13.10
N ALA A 269 34.39 -20.13 12.62
CA ALA A 269 33.33 -21.03 12.13
C ALA A 269 32.36 -21.40 13.26
N ILE A 270 32.89 -21.80 14.43
CA ILE A 270 32.07 -22.14 15.60
C ILE A 270 31.19 -20.96 16.05
N GLU A 271 31.71 -19.73 16.10
CA GLU A 271 30.91 -18.54 16.47
C GLU A 271 29.77 -18.32 15.47
N ARG A 272 30.05 -18.43 14.18
CA ARG A 272 29.02 -18.28 13.15
C ARG A 272 27.94 -19.36 13.18
N TYR A 273 28.31 -20.59 13.52
CA TYR A 273 27.33 -21.66 13.77
C TYR A 273 26.46 -21.36 14.99
N LYS A 274 27.00 -20.73 16.05
CA LYS A 274 26.19 -20.26 17.18
C LYS A 274 25.21 -19.19 16.79
N ASP A 275 25.63 -18.26 15.90
CA ASP A 275 24.71 -17.24 15.33
C ASP A 275 23.58 -17.91 14.54
N ALA A 276 23.88 -18.97 13.77
CA ALA A 276 22.84 -19.75 13.08
C ALA A 276 21.86 -20.41 14.08
N LEU A 277 22.37 -21.00 15.17
CA LEU A 277 21.52 -21.57 16.22
C LEU A 277 20.62 -20.53 16.88
N PHE A 278 21.12 -19.34 17.14
CA PHE A 278 20.33 -18.24 17.70
C PHE A 278 19.10 -17.90 16.86
N TYR A 279 19.23 -17.90 15.51
CA TYR A 279 18.09 -17.66 14.61
C TYR A 279 17.16 -18.87 14.48
N LEU A 280 17.69 -20.07 14.65
CA LEU A 280 16.91 -21.31 14.58
C LEU A 280 16.08 -21.55 15.84
N ASP A 281 16.56 -21.10 17.00
CA ASP A 281 15.90 -21.29 18.31
C ASP A 281 14.80 -20.26 18.59
N ARG A 282 14.36 -19.51 17.59
CA ARG A 282 13.25 -18.56 17.74
C ARG A 282 11.90 -19.28 17.64
N ASP A 283 10.94 -18.83 18.42
CA ASP A 283 9.56 -19.35 18.48
C ASP A 283 8.82 -19.35 17.13
N THR A 284 9.34 -18.60 16.15
CA THR A 284 8.78 -18.52 14.80
C THR A 284 9.13 -19.71 13.91
N VAL A 285 10.05 -20.58 14.33
CA VAL A 285 10.47 -21.75 13.55
C VAL A 285 9.81 -23.01 14.12
N LYS A 286 9.11 -23.76 13.25
CA LYS A 286 8.45 -25.00 13.66
C LYS A 286 9.45 -26.06 14.14
N ASP A 287 9.07 -26.84 15.13
CA ASP A 287 9.88 -27.88 15.75
C ASP A 287 10.38 -28.91 14.73
N GLU A 288 9.59 -29.22 13.71
CA GLU A 288 9.92 -30.14 12.62
C GLU A 288 11.19 -29.74 11.86
N ILE A 289 11.46 -28.44 11.75
CA ILE A 289 12.66 -27.88 11.09
C ILE A 289 13.73 -27.54 12.13
N ARG A 290 13.31 -27.02 13.28
CA ARG A 290 14.19 -26.56 14.35
C ARG A 290 15.02 -27.68 14.95
N ILE A 291 14.40 -28.82 15.30
CA ILE A 291 15.07 -29.90 15.98
C ILE A 291 16.19 -30.52 15.13
N PRO A 292 15.94 -31.03 13.90
CA PRO A 292 16.99 -31.62 13.08
C PRO A 292 18.06 -30.61 12.66
N GLY A 293 17.67 -29.34 12.41
CA GLY A 293 18.60 -28.25 12.11
C GLY A 293 19.56 -27.97 13.27
N THR A 294 19.04 -27.93 14.50
CA THR A 294 19.82 -27.71 15.71
C THR A 294 20.82 -28.88 15.95
N GLU A 295 20.38 -30.09 15.80
CA GLU A 295 21.24 -31.29 15.96
C GLU A 295 22.37 -31.29 14.94
N ARG A 296 22.08 -31.03 13.67
CA ARG A 296 23.08 -30.95 12.61
C ARG A 296 24.14 -29.87 12.89
N ILE A 297 23.72 -28.69 13.26
CA ILE A 297 24.63 -27.56 13.53
C ILE A 297 25.48 -27.87 14.80
N ARG A 298 24.91 -28.47 15.84
CA ARG A 298 25.65 -28.91 17.04
C ARG A 298 26.70 -29.94 16.70
N HIS A 299 26.38 -30.90 15.85
CA HIS A 299 27.34 -31.90 15.38
C HIS A 299 28.53 -31.27 14.65
N GLU A 300 28.28 -30.30 13.76
CA GLU A 300 29.33 -29.56 13.08
C GLU A 300 30.21 -28.75 14.04
N ILE A 301 29.61 -28.10 15.05
CA ILE A 301 30.36 -27.40 16.10
C ILE A 301 31.29 -28.35 16.85
N GLU A 302 30.84 -29.57 17.19
CA GLU A 302 31.66 -30.53 17.92
C GLU A 302 32.81 -31.10 17.06
N SER A 303 32.55 -31.38 15.79
CA SER A 303 33.55 -31.73 14.79
C SER A 303 34.65 -30.66 14.69
N LEU A 304 34.26 -29.37 14.60
CA LEU A 304 35.20 -28.26 14.54
C LEU A 304 36.00 -28.07 15.83
N ARG A 305 35.40 -28.34 16.99
CA ARG A 305 36.10 -28.32 18.27
C ARG A 305 37.19 -29.41 18.34
N SER A 306 36.91 -30.60 17.82
CA SER A 306 37.90 -31.67 17.74
C SER A 306 39.10 -31.28 16.87
N ARG A 307 38.85 -30.79 15.67
CA ARG A 307 39.90 -30.29 14.76
C ARG A 307 40.73 -29.14 15.37
N LEU A 308 40.09 -28.24 16.13
CA LEU A 308 40.77 -27.16 16.82
C LEU A 308 41.70 -27.70 17.94
N ARG A 309 41.33 -28.80 18.63
CA ARG A 309 42.17 -29.44 19.64
C ARG A 309 43.37 -30.11 18.98
N GLU A 310 43.19 -30.80 17.87
CA GLU A 310 44.26 -31.43 17.09
C GLU A 310 45.29 -30.39 16.61
N GLN A 311 44.81 -29.29 16.01
CA GLN A 311 45.65 -28.18 15.55
C GLN A 311 46.51 -27.55 16.67
N LYS A 312 46.04 -27.58 17.92
CA LYS A 312 46.80 -27.13 19.08
C LYS A 312 47.86 -28.15 19.59
N ARG A 313 47.67 -29.46 19.32
CA ARG A 313 48.59 -30.52 19.75
C ARG A 313 49.80 -30.61 18.82
N GLU A 314 49.64 -30.50 17.53
CA GLU A 314 50.72 -30.58 16.54
C GLU A 314 51.93 -29.63 16.78
N PRO A 315 51.82 -28.35 17.21
CA PRO A 315 52.98 -27.51 17.43
C PRO A 315 53.79 -27.88 18.69
N VAL A 316 53.25 -28.63 19.64
CA VAL A 316 53.98 -29.02 20.88
C VAL A 316 54.98 -30.18 20.58
N ASP A 317 54.61 -31.12 19.73
CA ASP A 317 55.49 -32.25 19.38
C ASP A 317 56.60 -31.83 18.42
N ALA A 318 56.36 -30.80 17.54
CA ALA A 318 57.41 -30.27 16.64
C ALA A 318 58.50 -29.46 17.36
N SER A 319 58.23 -28.92 18.56
CA SER A 319 59.18 -28.18 19.36
C SER A 319 59.99 -29.09 20.29
N SER A 320 59.45 -30.23 20.68
CA SER A 320 60.13 -31.19 21.58
C SER A 320 61.17 -32.04 20.87
N GLY A 321 61.10 -32.20 19.54
CA GLY A 321 62.06 -32.97 18.73
C GLY A 321 63.34 -32.22 18.34
N LYS A 322 63.48 -30.92 18.63
CA LYS A 322 64.67 -30.10 18.31
C LYS A 322 65.67 -29.89 19.45
N GLN A 323 65.45 -30.48 20.63
CA GLN A 323 66.35 -30.35 21.78
C GLN A 323 67.24 -31.59 22.06
N ASN A 324 67.24 -32.60 21.22
CA ASN A 324 68.14 -33.77 21.34
C ASN A 324 68.91 -33.96 20.02
N ASN A 325 69.82 -33.05 19.72
CA ASN A 325 70.99 -33.33 18.88
C ASN A 325 72.15 -32.37 19.25
#